data_9b49b91147595be5edc20dddefc619d0
#
_entry.id   9b49b91147595be5edc20dddefc619d0
#
_cell.length_a   1.000
_cell.length_b   1.000
_cell.length_c   1.000
_cell.angle_alpha   90.00
_cell.angle_beta   90.00
_cell.angle_gamma   90.00
#
_symmetry.space_group_name_H-M   'P 1'
#
loop_
_entity.id
_entity.type
_entity.pdbx_description
1 polymer ?
#
loop_
_entity_poly.entity_id
_entity_poly.type
_entity_poly.pdbx_seq_one_letter_code
_entity_poly.pdbx_strand_id
1 'polypeptide(L)'
;MSAARDEHEEAAADIAAVEQANTAFYEAMERGDLDGLSGLWLPGEDLTVSCVHPGWPVLTGRGEVLRSYALIMANTEYIQFFLTDVGVSMTGDTALVTCTENILSGGPAEEGSSLGPLVGQLVVATNVFRRTPDGWKLWSHHGSPVLAETGEDEDEEPTV
;
A
#
# COMPACT_ATOMS: atom_id res chain seq x y z
N MET A 1 12.12 36.62 4.16
CA MET A 1 11.91 35.37 4.15
C MET A 1 13.02 34.60 3.74
N SER A 2 13.37 33.69 4.39
CA SER A 2 14.56 33.05 4.06
C SER A 2 14.26 31.84 3.23
N ALA A 3 15.25 31.40 2.47
CA ALA A 3 15.15 30.23 1.68
C ALA A 3 14.90 29.02 2.56
N ALA A 4 15.42 29.02 3.76
CA ALA A 4 15.22 27.88 4.65
C ALA A 4 13.75 27.72 5.00
N ARG A 5 13.04 28.81 5.19
CA ARG A 5 11.64 28.70 5.53
C ARG A 5 10.88 28.18 4.32
N ASP A 6 11.21 28.63 3.10
CA ASP A 6 10.53 28.13 1.94
C ASP A 6 10.83 26.66 1.73
N GLU A 7 12.03 26.23 2.00
CA GLU A 7 12.36 24.84 1.87
C GLU A 7 11.61 23.99 2.85
N HIS A 8 11.45 24.50 4.09
CA HIS A 8 10.69 23.77 5.07
C HIS A 8 9.24 23.64 4.64
N GLU A 9 8.67 24.68 4.07
CA GLU A 9 7.29 24.64 3.65
C GLU A 9 7.12 23.69 2.47
N GLU A 10 8.09 23.66 1.56
CA GLU A 10 8.01 22.75 0.46
C GLU A 10 8.13 21.31 0.91
N ALA A 11 9.01 21.06 1.87
CA ALA A 11 9.17 19.70 2.37
C ALA A 11 7.89 19.23 3.06
N ALA A 12 7.26 20.11 3.84
CA ALA A 12 6.03 19.75 4.52
C ALA A 12 4.92 19.48 3.52
N ALA A 13 4.86 20.27 2.43
CA ALA A 13 3.84 20.06 1.42
C ALA A 13 4.08 18.75 0.68
N ASP A 14 5.34 18.39 0.44
CA ASP A 14 5.65 17.14 -0.22
C ASP A 14 5.28 15.95 0.66
N ILE A 15 5.56 16.03 1.95
CA ILE A 15 5.19 14.94 2.85
C ILE A 15 3.69 14.77 2.85
N ALA A 16 2.93 15.87 2.90
CA ALA A 16 1.48 15.79 2.90
C ALA A 16 0.97 15.18 1.60
N ALA A 17 1.61 15.54 0.47
CA ALA A 17 1.19 14.99 -0.82
C ALA A 17 1.48 13.50 -0.91
N VAL A 18 2.60 13.05 -0.36
CA VAL A 18 2.93 11.63 -0.34
C VAL A 18 1.94 10.88 0.55
N GLU A 19 1.60 11.47 1.71
CA GLU A 19 0.63 10.84 2.59
C GLU A 19 -0.72 10.73 1.91
N GLN A 20 -1.11 11.72 1.14
CA GLN A 20 -2.37 11.66 0.42
C GLN A 20 -2.33 10.60 -0.67
N ALA A 21 -1.21 10.48 -1.37
CA ALA A 21 -1.08 9.45 -2.40
C ALA A 21 -1.14 8.05 -1.78
N ASN A 22 -0.53 7.89 -0.61
CA ASN A 22 -0.56 6.61 0.09
C ASN A 22 -1.99 6.27 0.50
N THR A 23 -2.72 7.23 1.04
CA THR A 23 -4.10 7.01 1.44
C THR A 23 -4.96 6.69 0.22
N ALA A 24 -4.76 7.42 -0.89
CA ALA A 24 -5.56 7.20 -2.09
C ALA A 24 -5.36 5.79 -2.64
N PHE A 25 -4.14 5.25 -2.52
CA PHE A 25 -3.85 3.90 -2.95
C PHE A 25 -4.72 2.90 -2.20
N TYR A 26 -4.79 3.00 -0.88
CA TYR A 26 -5.60 2.07 -0.09
C TYR A 26 -7.10 2.31 -0.32
N GLU A 27 -7.50 3.56 -0.49
CA GLU A 27 -8.91 3.84 -0.74
C GLU A 27 -9.36 3.29 -2.08
N ALA A 28 -8.50 3.31 -3.09
CA ALA A 28 -8.88 2.73 -4.38
C ALA A 28 -9.10 1.23 -4.25
N MET A 29 -8.29 0.56 -3.42
CA MET A 29 -8.51 -0.86 -3.21
C MET A 29 -9.79 -1.11 -2.44
N GLU A 30 -10.11 -0.27 -1.45
CA GLU A 30 -11.33 -0.45 -0.69
C GLU A 30 -12.56 -0.29 -1.56
N ARG A 31 -12.49 0.59 -2.56
CA ARG A 31 -13.63 0.82 -3.43
C ARG A 31 -13.65 -0.13 -4.63
N GLY A 32 -12.62 -0.93 -4.81
CA GLY A 32 -12.53 -1.78 -5.99
C GLY A 32 -12.38 -0.97 -7.25
N ASP A 33 -11.70 0.18 -7.17
CA ASP A 33 -11.60 1.13 -8.27
C ASP A 33 -10.29 0.87 -9.03
N LEU A 34 -10.32 -0.03 -9.97
CA LEU A 34 -9.12 -0.40 -10.70
C LEU A 34 -8.60 0.75 -11.55
N ASP A 35 -9.49 1.54 -12.15
CA ASP A 35 -9.04 2.66 -12.95
C ASP A 35 -8.36 3.70 -12.07
N GLY A 36 -8.90 3.99 -10.91
CA GLY A 36 -8.27 4.90 -9.97
C GLY A 36 -6.93 4.38 -9.52
N LEU A 37 -6.85 3.09 -9.24
CA LEU A 37 -5.62 2.47 -8.81
C LEU A 37 -4.58 2.56 -9.93
N SER A 38 -4.97 2.31 -11.16
CA SER A 38 -4.07 2.37 -12.29
C SER A 38 -3.44 3.75 -12.39
N GLY A 39 -4.18 4.79 -12.12
CA GLY A 39 -3.67 6.15 -12.18
C GLY A 39 -2.71 6.49 -11.07
N LEU A 40 -2.65 5.67 -10.02
CA LEU A 40 -1.75 5.92 -8.92
C LEU A 40 -0.40 5.24 -9.07
N TRP A 41 -0.27 4.32 -10.02
CA TRP A 41 0.99 3.63 -10.27
C TRP A 41 1.75 4.34 -11.39
N LEU A 42 3.09 4.34 -11.31
CA LEU A 42 3.90 4.97 -12.33
C LEU A 42 3.58 4.39 -13.69
N PRO A 43 3.64 5.21 -14.73
CA PRO A 43 3.36 4.72 -16.08
C PRO A 43 4.29 3.61 -16.55
N GLY A 44 5.49 3.55 -16.00
CA GLY A 44 6.36 2.44 -16.36
C GLY A 44 7.22 2.69 -17.59
N GLU A 45 7.31 3.92 -18.04
CA GLU A 45 8.11 4.17 -19.21
C GLU A 45 9.58 4.30 -18.89
N ASP A 46 9.90 4.95 -17.80
CA ASP A 46 11.28 5.10 -17.40
C ASP A 46 11.67 4.15 -16.30
N LEU A 47 10.79 3.89 -15.39
CA LEU A 47 11.06 3.01 -14.27
C LEU A 47 10.05 1.88 -14.28
N THR A 48 10.51 0.69 -14.03
CA THR A 48 9.63 -0.48 -14.00
C THR A 48 9.07 -0.66 -12.60
N VAL A 49 7.76 -0.71 -12.48
CA VAL A 49 7.12 -0.87 -11.20
C VAL A 49 7.19 -2.32 -10.74
N SER A 50 7.13 -2.52 -9.43
CA SER A 50 7.10 -3.86 -8.86
C SER A 50 6.12 -3.91 -7.71
N CYS A 51 5.61 -5.07 -7.43
CA CYS A 51 4.63 -5.25 -6.36
C CYS A 51 4.76 -6.63 -5.77
N VAL A 52 4.69 -6.72 -4.45
CA VAL A 52 4.65 -7.99 -3.76
C VAL A 52 3.46 -7.93 -2.83
N HIS A 53 2.41 -8.70 -3.13
CA HIS A 53 1.28 -8.80 -2.20
C HIS A 53 1.66 -9.77 -1.09
N PRO A 54 1.07 -9.65 0.09
CA PRO A 54 1.44 -10.53 1.19
C PRO A 54 1.32 -12.00 0.80
N GLY A 55 2.44 -12.70 0.85
CA GLY A 55 2.47 -14.11 0.51
C GLY A 55 2.63 -14.42 -0.96
N TRP A 56 2.71 -13.42 -1.82
CA TRP A 56 2.85 -13.63 -3.26
C TRP A 56 4.30 -13.50 -3.69
N PRO A 57 4.64 -14.03 -4.84
CA PRO A 57 5.95 -13.76 -5.42
C PRO A 57 5.97 -12.34 -5.97
N VAL A 58 7.14 -11.86 -6.36
CA VAL A 58 7.27 -10.50 -6.86
C VAL A 58 6.66 -10.41 -8.26
N LEU A 59 5.91 -9.34 -8.49
CA LEU A 59 5.32 -9.05 -9.78
C LEU A 59 6.05 -7.83 -10.33
N THR A 60 6.39 -7.87 -11.61
CA THR A 60 7.17 -6.82 -12.22
C THR A 60 6.46 -6.28 -13.46
N GLY A 61 6.33 -4.98 -13.55
CA GLY A 61 5.71 -4.31 -14.70
C GLY A 61 4.25 -4.00 -14.47
N ARG A 62 3.80 -2.90 -15.08
CA ARG A 62 2.42 -2.44 -14.87
C ARG A 62 1.39 -3.49 -15.25
N GLY A 63 1.61 -4.19 -16.35
CA GLY A 63 0.61 -5.16 -16.78
C GLY A 63 0.38 -6.25 -15.75
N GLU A 64 1.47 -6.83 -15.22
CA GLU A 64 1.34 -7.85 -14.22
C GLU A 64 0.75 -7.31 -12.94
N VAL A 65 1.20 -6.14 -12.52
CA VAL A 65 0.74 -5.56 -11.28
C VAL A 65 -0.76 -5.26 -11.35
N LEU A 66 -1.21 -4.63 -12.43
CA LEU A 66 -2.61 -4.27 -12.52
C LEU A 66 -3.51 -5.50 -12.70
N ARG A 67 -3.02 -6.53 -13.38
CA ARG A 67 -3.80 -7.76 -13.49
C ARG A 67 -3.98 -8.41 -12.13
N SER A 68 -2.95 -8.34 -11.27
CA SER A 68 -3.05 -8.93 -9.95
C SER A 68 -4.11 -8.20 -9.12
N TYR A 69 -4.17 -6.86 -9.23
CA TYR A 69 -5.17 -6.13 -8.49
C TYR A 69 -6.58 -6.42 -9.02
N ALA A 70 -6.71 -6.57 -10.34
CA ALA A 70 -8.01 -6.92 -10.90
C ALA A 70 -8.48 -8.27 -10.35
N LEU A 71 -7.55 -9.22 -10.23
CA LEU A 71 -7.89 -10.53 -9.71
C LEU A 71 -8.27 -10.44 -8.24
N ILE A 72 -7.52 -9.69 -7.46
CA ILE A 72 -7.82 -9.54 -6.04
C ILE A 72 -9.18 -8.87 -5.87
N MET A 73 -9.45 -7.82 -6.65
CA MET A 73 -10.74 -7.13 -6.55
C MET A 73 -11.89 -8.03 -6.94
N ALA A 74 -11.69 -8.89 -7.94
CA ALA A 74 -12.75 -9.79 -8.37
C ALA A 74 -13.09 -10.83 -7.32
N ASN A 75 -12.15 -11.13 -6.44
CA ASN A 75 -12.35 -12.14 -5.41
C ASN A 75 -12.57 -11.57 -4.02
N THR A 76 -12.72 -10.26 -3.90
CA THR A 76 -12.87 -9.61 -2.61
C THR A 76 -14.16 -8.81 -2.62
N GLU A 77 -15.13 -9.19 -1.78
CA GLU A 77 -16.37 -8.45 -1.71
C GLU A 77 -16.23 -7.26 -0.76
N TYR A 78 -15.39 -7.34 0.19
CA TYR A 78 -15.25 -6.29 1.19
C TYR A 78 -13.80 -6.24 1.65
N ILE A 79 -13.22 -5.05 1.71
CA ILE A 79 -11.91 -4.92 2.27
C ILE A 79 -11.78 -3.52 2.86
N GLN A 80 -11.18 -3.43 4.04
CA GLN A 80 -10.97 -2.18 4.72
C GLN A 80 -9.56 -2.19 5.29
N PHE A 81 -8.87 -1.08 5.14
CA PHE A 81 -7.51 -0.95 5.64
C PHE A 81 -7.50 0.10 6.75
N PHE A 82 -6.93 -0.25 7.89
CA PHE A 82 -6.71 0.71 8.95
C PHE A 82 -5.20 0.82 9.08
N LEU A 83 -4.64 1.97 8.67
CA LEU A 83 -3.19 2.13 8.66
C LEU A 83 -2.70 2.70 9.97
N THR A 84 -1.64 2.10 10.50
CA THR A 84 -1.02 2.60 11.71
C THR A 84 0.49 2.68 11.47
N ASP A 85 1.18 3.38 12.33
CA ASP A 85 2.63 3.51 12.27
C ASP A 85 3.12 4.01 10.90
N VAL A 86 2.44 4.99 10.35
CA VAL A 86 2.79 5.50 9.04
C VAL A 86 3.99 6.42 9.17
N GLY A 87 5.05 6.10 8.44
CA GLY A 87 6.26 6.92 8.43
C GLY A 87 6.61 7.30 7.00
N VAL A 88 7.02 8.53 6.77
CA VAL A 88 7.37 9.02 5.45
C VAL A 88 8.76 9.61 5.50
N SER A 89 9.61 9.23 4.56
CA SER A 89 10.90 9.89 4.40
C SER A 89 11.14 10.09 2.92
N MET A 90 11.86 11.14 2.58
CA MET A 90 12.04 11.52 1.19
C MET A 90 13.44 11.90 0.89
N THR A 91 13.86 11.67 -0.34
CA THR A 91 15.10 12.19 -0.82
C THR A 91 14.91 12.49 -2.30
N GLY A 92 15.08 13.74 -2.71
CA GLY A 92 14.87 14.14 -4.09
C GLY A 92 13.46 13.87 -4.54
N ASP A 93 13.32 13.12 -5.61
CA ASP A 93 12.02 12.82 -6.17
C ASP A 93 11.50 11.45 -5.75
N THR A 94 12.07 10.88 -4.71
CA THR A 94 11.65 9.57 -4.23
C THR A 94 11.18 9.66 -2.78
N ALA A 95 10.09 9.02 -2.47
CA ALA A 95 9.56 8.98 -1.11
C ALA A 95 9.36 7.54 -0.68
N LEU A 96 9.68 7.27 0.57
CA LEU A 96 9.51 5.96 1.15
C LEU A 96 8.46 6.06 2.22
N VAL A 97 7.43 5.23 2.14
CA VAL A 97 6.39 5.18 3.17
C VAL A 97 6.39 3.78 3.74
N THR A 98 6.47 3.68 5.06
CA THR A 98 6.28 2.39 5.71
C THR A 98 5.05 2.51 6.60
N CYS A 99 4.31 1.44 6.72
CA CYS A 99 3.12 1.47 7.57
C CYS A 99 2.71 0.05 7.92
N THR A 100 1.81 -0.05 8.88
CA THR A 100 1.20 -1.31 9.22
C THR A 100 -0.22 -1.28 8.66
N GLU A 101 -0.57 -2.31 7.90
CA GLU A 101 -1.90 -2.43 7.34
C GLU A 101 -2.69 -3.38 8.22
N ASN A 102 -3.71 -2.87 8.89
CA ASN A 102 -4.62 -3.72 9.66
C ASN A 102 -5.79 -3.95 8.73
N ILE A 103 -5.93 -5.15 8.20
CA ILE A 103 -6.86 -5.42 7.11
C ILE A 103 -8.02 -6.27 7.58
N LEU A 104 -9.22 -5.86 7.20
CA LEU A 104 -10.41 -6.66 7.45
C LEU A 104 -11.01 -6.92 6.08
N SER A 105 -11.19 -8.17 5.72
CA SER A 105 -11.69 -8.48 4.39
C SER A 105 -12.64 -9.65 4.39
N GLY A 106 -13.43 -9.76 3.33
CA GLY A 106 -14.35 -10.87 3.16
C GLY A 106 -14.51 -11.17 1.68
N GLY A 107 -14.58 -12.44 1.36
CA GLY A 107 -14.78 -12.86 -0.01
C GLY A 107 -16.24 -12.96 -0.36
N PRO A 108 -16.53 -13.60 -1.49
CA PRO A 108 -17.90 -13.72 -1.93
C PRO A 108 -18.75 -14.47 -0.91
N ALA A 109 -19.99 -14.04 -0.77
CA ALA A 109 -20.88 -14.63 0.21
C ALA A 109 -21.33 -16.01 -0.21
N GLU A 110 -21.62 -16.82 0.81
CA GLU A 110 -22.17 -18.08 0.50
C GLU A 110 -23.60 -17.91 0.20
N GLU A 111 -24.24 -18.94 -0.33
CA GLU A 111 -25.58 -18.85 -0.68
C GLU A 111 -26.44 -18.35 0.42
N GLY A 112 -27.26 -17.41 0.20
CA GLY A 112 -28.14 -16.92 1.24
C GLY A 112 -27.57 -15.84 2.11
N SER A 113 -26.30 -15.52 1.99
CA SER A 113 -25.69 -14.49 2.81
C SER A 113 -25.35 -13.32 1.98
N SER A 114 -25.23 -12.16 2.59
CA SER A 114 -24.86 -10.99 1.85
C SER A 114 -23.37 -10.76 1.88
N LEU A 115 -22.62 -11.42 2.71
CA LEU A 115 -21.19 -11.22 2.83
C LEU A 115 -20.56 -12.47 3.37
N GLY A 116 -19.44 -12.86 2.87
CA GLY A 116 -18.72 -14.02 3.39
C GLY A 116 -18.09 -13.72 4.72
N PRO A 117 -17.45 -14.69 5.31
CA PRO A 117 -16.81 -14.50 6.61
C PRO A 117 -15.75 -13.42 6.53
N LEU A 118 -15.62 -12.62 7.57
CA LEU A 118 -14.61 -11.59 7.62
C LEU A 118 -13.34 -12.14 8.25
N VAL A 119 -12.21 -11.76 7.67
CA VAL A 119 -10.92 -12.22 8.12
C VAL A 119 -10.05 -11.02 8.40
N GLY A 120 -9.36 -11.03 9.53
CA GLY A 120 -8.41 -9.99 9.88
C GLY A 120 -7.01 -10.41 9.50
N GLN A 121 -6.19 -9.47 9.06
CA GLN A 121 -4.83 -9.78 8.70
C GLN A 121 -3.94 -8.59 9.05
N LEU A 122 -2.74 -8.85 9.54
CA LEU A 122 -1.80 -7.81 9.89
C LEU A 122 -0.63 -7.89 8.93
N VAL A 123 -0.32 -6.78 8.27
CA VAL A 123 0.69 -6.73 7.24
C VAL A 123 1.57 -5.50 7.48
N VAL A 124 2.86 -5.63 7.27
CA VAL A 124 3.72 -4.46 7.26
C VAL A 124 4.04 -4.14 5.81
N ALA A 125 4.00 -2.89 5.44
CA ALA A 125 4.13 -2.50 4.05
C ALA A 125 5.18 -1.45 3.84
N THR A 126 5.86 -1.53 2.69
CA THR A 126 6.79 -0.52 2.25
C THR A 126 6.31 -0.06 0.88
N ASN A 127 6.03 1.22 0.74
CA ASN A 127 5.54 1.81 -0.49
C ASN A 127 6.53 2.87 -0.95
N VAL A 128 6.99 2.79 -2.18
CA VAL A 128 7.95 3.74 -2.71
C VAL A 128 7.27 4.56 -3.79
N PHE A 129 7.33 5.87 -3.66
CA PHE A 129 6.69 6.78 -4.59
C PHE A 129 7.72 7.60 -5.34
N ARG A 130 7.41 8.00 -6.55
CA ARG A 130 8.24 8.91 -7.33
C ARG A 130 7.43 10.14 -7.69
N ARG A 131 8.07 11.31 -7.65
CA ARG A 131 7.43 12.54 -8.04
C ARG A 131 7.33 12.58 -9.56
N THR A 132 6.18 12.94 -10.08
CA THR A 132 5.98 13.09 -11.52
C THR A 132 5.26 14.41 -11.75
N PRO A 133 5.15 14.86 -13.00
CA PRO A 133 4.37 16.07 -13.26
C PRO A 133 2.92 15.94 -12.82
N ASP A 134 2.42 14.71 -12.73
CA ASP A 134 1.04 14.49 -12.31
C ASP A 134 0.93 14.07 -10.86
N GLY A 135 1.94 14.35 -10.07
CA GLY A 135 1.91 14.03 -8.64
C GLY A 135 2.77 12.83 -8.30
N TRP A 136 2.62 12.38 -7.07
CA TRP A 136 3.42 11.25 -6.60
C TRP A 136 2.76 9.96 -7.02
N LYS A 137 3.55 9.06 -7.63
CA LYS A 137 3.01 7.79 -8.13
C LYS A 137 3.80 6.63 -7.54
N LEU A 138 3.15 5.50 -7.38
CA LEU A 138 3.79 4.33 -6.82
C LEU A 138 4.78 3.71 -7.77
N TRP A 139 5.97 3.48 -7.27
CA TRP A 139 7.01 2.76 -7.98
C TRP A 139 7.05 1.33 -7.50
N SER A 140 6.83 1.11 -6.19
CA SER A 140 6.86 -0.23 -5.64
C SER A 140 5.97 -0.33 -4.42
N HIS A 141 5.32 -1.45 -4.27
CA HIS A 141 4.55 -1.77 -3.07
C HIS A 141 4.97 -3.17 -2.63
N HIS A 142 5.29 -3.32 -1.36
CA HIS A 142 5.65 -4.62 -0.84
C HIS A 142 4.95 -4.81 0.50
N GLY A 143 4.07 -5.79 0.57
CA GLY A 143 3.39 -6.13 1.81
C GLY A 143 3.88 -7.47 2.30
N SER A 144 4.09 -7.57 3.61
CA SER A 144 4.57 -8.80 4.21
C SER A 144 3.70 -9.14 5.40
N PRO A 145 3.17 -10.33 5.50
CA PRO A 145 2.32 -10.67 6.64
C PRO A 145 3.16 -10.77 7.90
N VAL A 146 2.58 -10.36 9.01
CA VAL A 146 3.25 -10.52 10.29
C VAL A 146 2.87 -11.91 10.77
N LEU A 147 3.83 -12.80 10.71
CA LEU A 147 3.53 -14.16 11.03
C LEU A 147 3.63 -14.48 12.50
N ALA A 148 4.48 -13.87 13.18
CA ALA A 148 4.69 -14.24 14.52
C ALA A 148 3.76 -13.51 15.39
N GLU A 149 3.08 -14.16 16.26
CA GLU A 149 2.35 -13.57 17.09
C GLU A 149 2.97 -13.26 18.13
N THR A 150 3.42 -12.31 18.13
CA THR A 150 4.33 -11.97 18.97
C THR A 150 4.02 -12.09 20.37
N GLY A 151 2.96 -11.86 20.83
CA GLY A 151 2.80 -11.86 22.22
C GLY A 151 3.12 -13.15 22.79
N GLU A 152 2.61 -14.14 22.28
CA GLU A 152 2.86 -15.36 22.83
C GLU A 152 4.15 -15.78 22.46
N ASP A 153 4.58 -15.49 21.34
CA ASP A 153 5.86 -15.95 20.98
C ASP A 153 6.89 -15.45 21.84
N GLU A 154 6.73 -14.30 22.37
CA GLU A 154 7.71 -13.88 23.18
C GLU A 154 7.82 -14.63 24.34
N ASP A 155 6.82 -15.08 24.84
CA ASP A 155 6.97 -15.81 26.04
C ASP A 155 7.74 -16.97 25.76
N GLU A 156 7.74 -17.47 24.62
CA GLU A 156 8.46 -18.59 24.43
C GLU A 156 9.74 -18.38 24.17
N GLU A 157 10.34 -17.59 24.36
CA GLU A 157 11.61 -17.49 24.18
C GLU A 157 12.14 -17.75 22.99
N PRO A 158 12.62 -16.98 22.45
CA PRO A 158 13.14 -17.08 21.22
C PRO A 158 14.20 -17.93 21.21
N THR A 159 14.22 -18.74 20.39
CA THR A 159 15.18 -19.59 20.41
C THR A 159 16.16 -19.28 19.53
N VAL A 160 16.38 -18.32 19.00
CA VAL A 160 17.43 -18.19 18.14
C VAL A 160 18.53 -17.83 18.61
#